data_a27cba47b6815833d5c828179098324e
#
_entry.id   a27cba47b6815833d5c828179098324e
#
_cell.length_a   1.000
_cell.length_b   1.000
_cell.length_c   1.000
_cell.angle_alpha   90.00
_cell.angle_beta   90.00
_cell.angle_gamma   90.00
#
_symmetry.space_group_name_H-M   'P 1'
#
loop_
_entity.id
_entity.type
_entity.pdbx_description
1 polymer ?
#
loop_
_entity_poly.entity_id
_entity_poly.type
_entity_poly.pdbx_seq_one_letter_code
_entity_poly.pdbx_strand_id
1 'polypeptide(L)'
;IFIMKKIITLSFIVLGTMFVNAQTKEEIQKSQERYEKILKLETPKSTSISSLDELTVNVGATAVESANITPLLQNLYYRSIGETKDGVSDVTVKKPSLDECKELATRILSQTEKIQNLTSLLSNVTNETSNIKNPLKLPKILSSVNYAKTAISLLGEETVFQANAIKNIISTLSTGNNL
;
A
#
# COMPACT_ATOMS: atom_id res chain seq x y z
N ILE A 1 16.87 -18.87 -12.97
CA ILE A 1 15.89 -19.10 -11.86
C ILE A 1 16.52 -18.81 -10.50
N PHE A 2 17.78 -19.25 -10.23
CA PHE A 2 18.46 -19.00 -8.94
C PHE A 2 18.86 -17.53 -8.70
N ILE A 3 19.17 -16.80 -9.77
CA ILE A 3 19.59 -15.39 -9.70
C ILE A 3 18.41 -14.46 -9.38
N MET A 4 17.22 -14.72 -9.91
CA MET A 4 16.03 -13.93 -9.61
C MET A 4 15.59 -14.06 -8.15
N LYS A 5 15.68 -15.26 -7.53
CA LYS A 5 15.38 -15.44 -6.11
C LYS A 5 16.32 -14.64 -5.21
N LYS A 6 17.60 -14.54 -5.57
CA LYS A 6 18.60 -13.73 -4.83
C LYS A 6 18.36 -12.22 -4.95
N ILE A 7 17.86 -11.75 -6.10
CA ILE A 7 17.55 -10.32 -6.30
C ILE A 7 16.31 -9.92 -5.47
N ILE A 8 15.30 -10.77 -5.41
CA ILE A 8 14.11 -10.52 -4.58
C ILE A 8 14.47 -10.50 -3.09
N THR A 9 15.32 -11.43 -2.64
CA THR A 9 15.80 -11.48 -1.25
C THR A 9 16.69 -10.28 -0.91
N LEU A 10 17.50 -9.81 -1.86
CA LEU A 10 18.37 -8.65 -1.67
C LEU A 10 17.57 -7.34 -1.62
N SER A 11 16.48 -7.22 -2.39
CA SER A 11 15.58 -6.06 -2.30
C SER A 11 14.87 -5.96 -0.94
N PHE A 12 14.59 -7.08 -0.29
CA PHE A 12 14.00 -7.10 1.06
C PHE A 12 15.01 -6.72 2.15
N ILE A 13 16.29 -7.05 1.97
CA ILE A 13 17.36 -6.69 2.93
C ILE A 13 17.72 -5.21 2.84
N VAL A 14 17.67 -4.61 1.66
CA VAL A 14 17.92 -3.16 1.47
C VAL A 14 16.79 -2.31 2.08
N LEU A 15 15.56 -2.81 2.15
CA LEU A 15 14.45 -2.16 2.87
C LEU A 15 14.62 -2.22 4.40
N GLY A 16 15.49 -3.09 4.92
CA GLY A 16 15.71 -3.28 6.37
C GLY A 16 16.66 -2.28 7.03
N THR A 17 17.37 -1.43 6.29
CA THR A 17 18.38 -0.49 6.81
C THR A 17 18.03 0.98 6.63
N MET A 18 16.84 1.31 6.15
CA MET A 18 16.43 2.71 6.07
C MET A 18 15.87 3.18 7.42
N PHE A 19 16.74 3.88 8.11
CA PHE A 19 16.52 4.90 9.14
C PHE A 19 15.19 4.83 9.91
N VAL A 20 15.32 4.63 11.22
CA VAL A 20 14.35 5.08 12.23
C VAL A 20 14.28 6.60 12.15
N ASN A 21 13.72 7.14 11.08
CA ASN A 21 13.30 8.52 11.04
C ASN A 21 11.91 8.57 11.65
N ALA A 22 11.77 9.34 12.70
CA ALA A 22 10.47 9.74 13.22
C ALA A 22 9.60 10.13 12.03
N GLN A 23 8.41 9.56 11.97
CA GLN A 23 7.46 9.85 10.91
C GLN A 23 7.18 11.35 10.89
N THR A 24 7.53 12.02 9.82
CA THR A 24 7.37 13.47 9.71
C THR A 24 5.94 13.82 9.30
N LYS A 25 5.47 15.00 9.69
CA LYS A 25 4.17 15.52 9.20
C LYS A 25 4.12 15.58 7.67
N GLU A 26 5.27 15.77 7.03
CA GLU A 26 5.41 15.74 5.57
C GLU A 26 5.12 14.35 4.98
N GLU A 27 5.57 13.28 5.62
CA GLU A 27 5.28 11.91 5.17
C GLU A 27 3.80 11.55 5.33
N ILE A 28 3.16 12.02 6.40
CA ILE A 28 1.72 11.89 6.59
C ILE A 28 0.96 12.64 5.49
N GLN A 29 1.41 13.84 5.11
CA GLN A 29 0.81 14.60 4.02
C GLN A 29 0.96 13.88 2.68
N LYS A 30 2.12 13.34 2.37
CA LYS A 30 2.34 12.53 1.16
C LYS A 30 1.47 11.28 1.14
N SER A 31 1.26 10.64 2.28
CA SER A 31 0.32 9.52 2.41
C SER A 31 -1.12 9.98 2.14
N GLN A 32 -1.52 11.14 2.64
CA GLN A 32 -2.84 11.71 2.35
C GLN A 32 -3.03 11.97 0.84
N GLU A 33 -2.02 12.48 0.16
CA GLU A 33 -2.07 12.68 -1.30
C GLU A 33 -2.19 11.35 -2.06
N ARG A 34 -1.47 10.30 -1.63
CA ARG A 34 -1.61 8.96 -2.21
C ARG A 34 -2.99 8.36 -1.94
N TYR A 35 -3.49 8.50 -0.72
CA TYR A 35 -4.85 8.08 -0.35
C TYR A 35 -5.91 8.72 -1.27
N GLU A 36 -5.83 10.02 -1.53
CA GLU A 36 -6.76 10.71 -2.42
C GLU A 36 -6.66 10.22 -3.87
N LYS A 37 -5.45 9.88 -4.33
CA LYS A 37 -5.24 9.26 -5.64
C LYS A 37 -5.83 7.85 -5.70
N ILE A 38 -5.65 7.06 -4.63
CA ILE A 38 -6.22 5.70 -4.52
C ILE A 38 -7.75 5.74 -4.58
N LEU A 39 -8.38 6.69 -3.88
CA LEU A 39 -9.84 6.87 -3.92
C LEU A 39 -10.38 7.24 -5.31
N LYS A 40 -9.56 7.85 -6.15
CA LYS A 40 -9.92 8.25 -7.53
C LYS A 40 -9.64 7.17 -8.57
N LEU A 41 -9.12 6.01 -8.17
CA LEU A 41 -8.89 4.90 -9.09
C LEU A 41 -10.23 4.31 -9.53
N GLU A 42 -10.49 4.39 -10.83
CA GLU A 42 -11.68 3.81 -11.46
C GLU A 42 -11.32 2.47 -12.09
N THR A 43 -11.97 1.40 -11.65
CA THR A 43 -11.79 0.08 -12.24
C THR A 43 -12.28 0.08 -13.69
N PRO A 44 -11.45 -0.31 -14.66
CA PRO A 44 -11.82 -0.32 -16.07
C PRO A 44 -12.91 -1.34 -16.35
N LYS A 45 -13.61 -1.16 -17.49
CA LYS A 45 -14.61 -2.11 -17.97
C LYS A 45 -13.95 -3.42 -18.39
N SER A 46 -14.67 -4.53 -18.25
CA SER A 46 -14.22 -5.86 -18.65
C SER A 46 -13.67 -5.88 -20.09
N THR A 47 -12.54 -6.56 -20.23
CA THR A 47 -11.87 -6.78 -21.52
C THR A 47 -12.29 -8.08 -22.20
N SER A 48 -13.03 -8.94 -21.50
CA SER A 48 -13.30 -10.33 -21.87
C SER A 48 -12.00 -11.17 -21.98
N ILE A 49 -10.98 -10.81 -21.23
CA ILE A 49 -9.76 -11.60 -21.00
C ILE A 49 -9.73 -11.89 -19.49
N SER A 50 -10.00 -13.14 -19.15
CA SER A 50 -10.24 -13.54 -17.74
C SER A 50 -9.12 -13.14 -16.82
N SER A 51 -7.86 -13.39 -17.19
CA SER A 51 -6.67 -13.08 -16.39
C SER A 51 -6.51 -11.58 -16.15
N LEU A 52 -6.80 -10.74 -17.15
CA LEU A 52 -6.73 -9.29 -17.04
C LEU A 52 -7.89 -8.72 -16.23
N ASP A 53 -9.09 -9.25 -16.43
CA ASP A 53 -10.27 -8.83 -15.68
C ASP A 53 -10.13 -9.21 -14.18
N GLU A 54 -9.61 -10.41 -13.88
CA GLU A 54 -9.30 -10.83 -12.52
C GLU A 54 -8.22 -9.94 -11.87
N LEU A 55 -7.16 -9.62 -12.60
CA LEU A 55 -6.13 -8.70 -12.11
C LEU A 55 -6.73 -7.34 -11.74
N THR A 56 -7.55 -6.75 -12.59
CA THR A 56 -8.15 -5.42 -12.33
C THR A 56 -9.10 -5.44 -11.13
N VAL A 57 -9.86 -6.50 -10.95
CA VAL A 57 -10.74 -6.69 -9.78
C VAL A 57 -9.92 -6.80 -8.49
N ASN A 58 -8.86 -7.61 -8.50
CA ASN A 58 -8.00 -7.81 -7.33
C ASN A 58 -7.22 -6.53 -6.97
N VAL A 59 -6.78 -5.77 -7.97
CA VAL A 59 -6.18 -4.44 -7.77
C VAL A 59 -7.18 -3.48 -7.12
N GLY A 60 -8.42 -3.43 -7.61
CA GLY A 60 -9.48 -2.61 -7.04
C GLY A 60 -9.79 -2.98 -5.58
N ALA A 61 -9.89 -4.27 -5.27
CA ALA A 61 -10.12 -4.74 -3.90
C ALA A 61 -8.96 -4.36 -2.97
N THR A 62 -7.71 -4.43 -3.45
CA THR A 62 -6.53 -4.01 -2.68
C THR A 62 -6.51 -2.49 -2.48
N ALA A 63 -6.97 -1.71 -3.46
CA ALA A 63 -7.10 -0.26 -3.33
C ALA A 63 -8.12 0.13 -2.24
N VAL A 64 -9.26 -0.55 -2.18
CA VAL A 64 -10.26 -0.36 -1.11
C VAL A 64 -9.66 -0.68 0.25
N GLU A 65 -8.92 -1.78 0.39
CA GLU A 65 -8.28 -2.14 1.67
C GLU A 65 -7.24 -1.09 2.08
N SER A 66 -6.39 -0.63 1.16
CA SER A 66 -5.41 0.43 1.43
C SER A 66 -6.09 1.73 1.87
N ALA A 67 -7.20 2.10 1.23
CA ALA A 67 -8.00 3.25 1.60
C ALA A 67 -8.62 3.11 3.01
N ASN A 68 -8.94 1.91 3.44
CA ASN A 68 -9.42 1.65 4.80
C ASN A 68 -8.29 1.69 5.85
N ILE A 69 -7.08 1.27 5.49
CA ILE A 69 -5.92 1.26 6.39
C ILE A 69 -5.40 2.68 6.68
N THR A 70 -5.28 3.53 5.66
CA THR A 70 -4.65 4.86 5.79
C THR A 70 -5.26 5.72 6.91
N PRO A 71 -6.59 5.91 7.02
CA PRO A 71 -7.15 6.74 8.10
C PRO A 71 -6.99 6.11 9.49
N LEU A 72 -6.98 4.78 9.58
CA LEU A 72 -6.71 4.09 10.85
C LEU A 72 -5.27 4.32 11.31
N LEU A 73 -4.32 4.22 10.38
CA LEU A 73 -2.90 4.47 10.67
C LEU A 73 -2.66 5.92 11.10
N GLN A 74 -3.27 6.89 10.40
CA GLN A 74 -3.20 8.30 10.77
C GLN A 74 -3.77 8.55 12.17
N ASN A 75 -4.89 7.92 12.52
CA ASN A 75 -5.47 8.00 13.85
C ASN A 75 -4.52 7.46 14.92
N LEU A 76 -3.91 6.29 14.69
CA LEU A 76 -2.93 5.71 15.62
C LEU A 76 -1.70 6.63 15.76
N TYR A 77 -1.23 7.22 14.66
CA TYR A 77 -0.11 8.15 14.68
C TYR A 77 -0.39 9.38 15.56
N TYR A 78 -1.47 10.12 15.29
CA TYR A 78 -1.81 11.30 16.07
C TYR A 78 -2.04 10.97 17.56
N ARG A 79 -2.71 9.89 17.86
CA ARG A 79 -2.90 9.43 19.25
C ARG A 79 -1.58 9.06 19.92
N SER A 80 -0.60 8.53 19.17
CA SER A 80 0.70 8.16 19.75
C SER A 80 1.54 9.36 20.17
N ILE A 81 1.36 10.50 19.50
CA ILE A 81 2.04 11.77 19.84
C ILE A 81 1.20 12.70 20.72
N GLY A 82 -0.01 12.28 21.13
CA GLY A 82 -0.91 13.10 21.97
C GLY A 82 -1.53 14.28 21.23
N GLU A 83 -1.71 14.16 19.91
CA GLU A 83 -2.35 15.20 19.09
C GLU A 83 -3.67 14.69 18.49
N THR A 84 -4.56 15.61 18.17
CA THR A 84 -5.72 15.37 17.32
C THR A 84 -5.29 15.35 15.83
N LYS A 85 -6.17 14.87 14.95
CA LYS A 85 -5.94 14.89 13.50
C LYS A 85 -5.62 16.29 12.95
N ASP A 86 -6.10 17.33 13.59
CA ASP A 86 -5.85 18.73 13.18
C ASP A 86 -4.55 19.29 13.77
N GLY A 87 -3.72 18.43 14.39
CA GLY A 87 -2.41 18.81 14.93
C GLY A 87 -2.51 19.64 16.23
N VAL A 88 -3.63 19.59 16.93
CA VAL A 88 -3.84 20.25 18.21
C VAL A 88 -3.47 19.26 19.32
N SER A 89 -2.58 19.69 20.23
CA SER A 89 -2.24 18.89 21.41
C SER A 89 -3.46 18.75 22.32
N ASP A 90 -3.81 17.51 22.64
CA ASP A 90 -4.95 17.20 23.51
C ASP A 90 -4.54 16.14 24.55
N VAL A 91 -4.43 16.58 25.79
CA VAL A 91 -4.05 15.72 26.92
C VAL A 91 -5.09 14.63 27.24
N THR A 92 -6.30 14.74 26.69
CA THR A 92 -7.37 13.75 26.86
C THR A 92 -7.29 12.62 25.81
N VAL A 93 -6.44 12.75 24.79
CA VAL A 93 -6.28 11.74 23.76
C VAL A 93 -5.73 10.46 24.36
N LYS A 94 -6.50 9.39 24.28
CA LYS A 94 -6.05 8.08 24.72
C LYS A 94 -4.99 7.52 23.78
N LYS A 95 -3.79 7.24 24.30
CA LYS A 95 -2.73 6.56 23.54
C LYS A 95 -3.24 5.24 22.95
N PRO A 96 -2.79 4.86 21.75
CA PRO A 96 -3.14 3.56 21.18
C PRO A 96 -2.57 2.42 22.04
N SER A 97 -3.29 1.31 22.07
CA SER A 97 -2.77 0.08 22.66
C SER A 97 -1.84 -0.65 21.67
N LEU A 98 -0.94 -1.47 22.20
CA LEU A 98 -0.10 -2.33 21.35
C LEU A 98 -0.94 -3.32 20.53
N ASP A 99 -2.08 -3.75 21.04
CA ASP A 99 -2.95 -4.70 20.33
C ASP A 99 -3.66 -4.04 19.14
N GLU A 100 -4.17 -2.80 19.28
CA GLU A 100 -4.67 -2.01 18.15
C GLU A 100 -3.60 -1.88 17.05
N CYS A 101 -2.36 -1.60 17.44
CA CYS A 101 -1.25 -1.46 16.48
C CYS A 101 -0.88 -2.78 15.81
N LYS A 102 -0.86 -3.90 16.54
CA LYS A 102 -0.56 -5.23 15.99
C LYS A 102 -1.65 -5.71 15.03
N GLU A 103 -2.91 -5.44 15.33
CA GLU A 103 -4.01 -5.76 14.43
C GLU A 103 -3.86 -5.03 13.09
N LEU A 104 -3.60 -3.73 13.13
CA LEU A 104 -3.37 -2.96 11.92
C LEU A 104 -2.10 -3.41 11.17
N ALA A 105 -1.03 -3.75 11.89
CA ALA A 105 0.20 -4.28 11.31
C ALA A 105 -0.04 -5.59 10.56
N THR A 106 -0.89 -6.47 11.07
CA THR A 106 -1.27 -7.73 10.40
C THR A 106 -2.01 -7.45 9.08
N ARG A 107 -2.91 -6.48 9.07
CA ARG A 107 -3.61 -6.07 7.84
C ARG A 107 -2.65 -5.51 6.81
N ILE A 108 -1.70 -4.66 7.21
CA ILE A 108 -0.67 -4.09 6.33
C ILE A 108 0.24 -5.19 5.76
N LEU A 109 0.62 -6.18 6.57
CA LEU A 109 1.40 -7.32 6.10
C LEU A 109 0.65 -8.12 5.02
N SER A 110 -0.61 -8.45 5.26
CA SER A 110 -1.46 -9.13 4.27
C SER A 110 -1.61 -8.31 2.97
N GLN A 111 -1.72 -6.99 3.08
CA GLN A 111 -1.73 -6.10 1.92
C GLN A 111 -0.41 -6.15 1.14
N THR A 112 0.73 -6.18 1.85
CA THR A 112 2.06 -6.30 1.22
C THR A 112 2.16 -7.56 0.38
N GLU A 113 1.71 -8.70 0.92
CA GLU A 113 1.71 -9.98 0.19
C GLU A 113 0.79 -9.94 -1.04
N LYS A 114 -0.39 -9.33 -0.92
CA LYS A 114 -1.31 -9.15 -2.06
C LYS A 114 -0.68 -8.32 -3.17
N ILE A 115 0.00 -7.22 -2.85
CA ILE A 115 0.66 -6.35 -3.84
C ILE A 115 1.81 -7.09 -4.55
N GLN A 116 2.58 -7.90 -3.83
CA GLN A 116 3.62 -8.75 -4.45
C GLN A 116 3.03 -9.74 -5.46
N ASN A 117 1.92 -10.39 -5.07
CA ASN A 117 1.20 -11.30 -5.96
C ASN A 117 0.63 -10.57 -7.19
N LEU A 118 0.03 -9.39 -7.00
CA LEU A 118 -0.50 -8.56 -8.10
C LEU A 118 0.60 -8.12 -9.06
N THR A 119 1.79 -7.80 -8.55
CA THR A 119 2.97 -7.45 -9.39
C THR A 119 3.39 -8.63 -10.27
N SER A 120 3.38 -9.83 -9.73
CA SER A 120 3.69 -11.06 -10.49
C SER A 120 2.61 -11.36 -11.52
N LEU A 121 1.33 -11.23 -11.15
CA LEU A 121 0.19 -11.41 -12.06
C LEU A 121 0.23 -10.38 -13.20
N LEU A 122 0.52 -9.11 -12.91
CA LEU A 122 0.64 -8.06 -13.92
C LEU A 122 1.70 -8.41 -14.98
N SER A 123 2.83 -8.96 -14.58
CA SER A 123 3.88 -9.40 -15.48
C SER A 123 3.37 -10.49 -16.41
N ASN A 124 2.70 -11.51 -15.87
CA ASN A 124 2.16 -12.63 -16.65
C ASN A 124 1.09 -12.16 -17.62
N VAL A 125 0.13 -11.37 -17.16
CA VAL A 125 -0.96 -10.83 -17.97
C VAL A 125 -0.46 -9.88 -19.06
N THR A 126 0.58 -9.09 -18.78
CA THR A 126 1.20 -8.22 -19.79
C THR A 126 1.81 -9.06 -20.92
N ASN A 127 2.49 -10.16 -20.59
CA ASN A 127 3.05 -11.08 -21.59
C ASN A 127 1.97 -11.79 -22.39
N GLU A 128 0.89 -12.26 -21.75
CA GLU A 128 -0.25 -12.91 -22.40
C GLU A 128 -0.94 -11.96 -23.39
N THR A 129 -1.18 -10.73 -22.97
CA THR A 129 -1.92 -9.74 -23.75
C THR A 129 -1.12 -9.11 -24.89
N SER A 130 0.23 -9.16 -24.84
CA SER A 130 1.11 -8.58 -25.84
C SER A 130 0.93 -9.19 -27.25
N ASN A 131 0.45 -10.43 -27.32
CA ASN A 131 0.23 -11.16 -28.56
C ASN A 131 -1.16 -10.94 -29.19
N ILE A 132 -2.05 -10.21 -28.50
CA ILE A 132 -3.42 -9.94 -28.96
C ILE A 132 -3.40 -8.81 -29.98
N LYS A 133 -3.65 -9.15 -31.26
CA LYS A 133 -3.66 -8.20 -32.39
C LYS A 133 -5.05 -7.66 -32.77
N ASN A 134 -6.10 -8.01 -32.02
CA ASN A 134 -7.47 -7.57 -32.33
C ASN A 134 -7.62 -6.07 -32.06
N PRO A 135 -7.81 -5.22 -33.10
CA PRO A 135 -7.85 -3.76 -32.93
C PRO A 135 -9.04 -3.27 -32.08
N LEU A 136 -10.11 -4.03 -32.00
CA LEU A 136 -11.29 -3.69 -31.18
C LEU A 136 -11.06 -3.95 -29.68
N LYS A 137 -10.12 -4.84 -29.34
CA LYS A 137 -9.79 -5.16 -27.94
C LYS A 137 -8.63 -4.35 -27.40
N LEU A 138 -7.70 -3.91 -28.26
CA LEU A 138 -6.47 -3.22 -27.87
C LEU A 138 -6.70 -2.02 -26.93
N PRO A 139 -7.64 -1.09 -27.20
CA PRO A 139 -7.83 0.06 -26.30
C PRO A 139 -8.25 -0.33 -24.89
N LYS A 140 -9.11 -1.35 -24.74
CA LYS A 140 -9.54 -1.85 -23.44
C LYS A 140 -8.40 -2.54 -22.70
N ILE A 141 -7.61 -3.35 -23.41
CA ILE A 141 -6.45 -4.04 -22.85
C ILE A 141 -5.44 -3.02 -22.33
N LEU A 142 -5.08 -2.02 -23.15
CA LEU A 142 -4.16 -0.97 -22.76
C LEU A 142 -4.65 -0.19 -21.55
N SER A 143 -5.93 0.18 -21.53
CA SER A 143 -6.54 0.87 -20.38
C SER A 143 -6.43 0.04 -19.11
N SER A 144 -6.77 -1.25 -19.17
CA SER A 144 -6.74 -2.13 -17.99
C SER A 144 -5.32 -2.43 -17.51
N VAL A 145 -4.37 -2.63 -18.43
CA VAL A 145 -2.96 -2.81 -18.06
C VAL A 145 -2.37 -1.53 -17.45
N ASN A 146 -2.68 -0.37 -18.01
CA ASN A 146 -2.22 0.91 -17.47
C ASN A 146 -2.83 1.21 -16.10
N TYR A 147 -4.12 0.94 -15.93
CA TYR A 147 -4.77 1.01 -14.61
C TYR A 147 -4.04 0.13 -13.59
N ALA A 148 -3.84 -1.15 -13.91
CA ALA A 148 -3.17 -2.08 -13.00
C ALA A 148 -1.74 -1.62 -12.66
N LYS A 149 -0.95 -1.18 -13.64
CA LYS A 149 0.41 -0.64 -13.43
C LYS A 149 0.40 0.57 -12.48
N THR A 150 -0.44 1.55 -12.78
CA THR A 150 -0.52 2.78 -11.98
C THR A 150 -0.99 2.50 -10.56
N ALA A 151 -2.04 1.67 -10.43
CA ALA A 151 -2.58 1.33 -9.12
C ALA A 151 -1.59 0.51 -8.28
N ILE A 152 -0.93 -0.50 -8.84
CA ILE A 152 0.05 -1.33 -8.12
C ILE A 152 1.25 -0.49 -7.67
N SER A 153 1.74 0.45 -8.50
CA SER A 153 2.82 1.36 -8.11
C SER A 153 2.40 2.23 -6.92
N LEU A 154 1.24 2.86 -7.01
CA LEU A 154 0.70 3.74 -5.97
C LEU A 154 0.43 3.00 -4.65
N LEU A 155 -0.17 1.80 -4.74
CA LEU A 155 -0.42 0.94 -3.60
C LEU A 155 0.87 0.43 -2.97
N GLY A 156 1.89 0.14 -3.77
CA GLY A 156 3.21 -0.27 -3.30
C GLY A 156 3.87 0.83 -2.46
N GLU A 157 3.90 2.06 -2.97
CA GLU A 157 4.46 3.22 -2.24
C GLU A 157 3.71 3.47 -0.92
N GLU A 158 2.37 3.43 -0.96
CA GLU A 158 1.56 3.65 0.24
C GLU A 158 1.76 2.52 1.26
N THR A 159 1.82 1.26 0.83
CA THR A 159 2.02 0.13 1.73
C THR A 159 3.40 0.14 2.40
N VAL A 160 4.45 0.55 1.69
CA VAL A 160 5.78 0.74 2.29
C VAL A 160 5.73 1.82 3.38
N PHE A 161 5.07 2.94 3.11
CA PHE A 161 4.86 3.98 4.11
C PHE A 161 4.07 3.44 5.32
N GLN A 162 2.94 2.78 5.09
CA GLN A 162 2.09 2.20 6.14
C GLN A 162 2.86 1.21 7.02
N ALA A 163 3.69 0.34 6.41
CA ALA A 163 4.50 -0.64 7.14
C ALA A 163 5.57 0.02 8.03
N ASN A 164 6.24 1.06 7.53
CA ASN A 164 7.22 1.80 8.31
C ASN A 164 6.55 2.58 9.45
N ALA A 165 5.43 3.21 9.17
CA ALA A 165 4.66 3.99 10.11
C ALA A 165 4.18 3.16 11.30
N ILE A 166 3.52 2.04 11.05
CA ILE A 166 3.02 1.18 12.13
C ILE A 166 4.16 0.57 12.96
N LYS A 167 5.29 0.22 12.32
CA LYS A 167 6.49 -0.24 13.01
C LYS A 167 7.03 0.80 13.97
N ASN A 168 7.10 2.07 13.54
CA ASN A 168 7.57 3.17 14.36
C ASN A 168 6.64 3.41 15.56
N ILE A 169 5.32 3.41 15.35
CA ILE A 169 4.35 3.55 16.42
C ILE A 169 4.51 2.42 17.45
N ILE A 170 4.61 1.16 17.02
CA ILE A 170 4.81 0.01 17.91
C ILE A 170 6.11 0.15 18.70
N SER A 171 7.20 0.53 18.04
CA SER A 171 8.51 0.73 18.69
C SER A 171 8.43 1.77 19.79
N THR A 172 7.83 2.92 19.50
CA THR A 172 7.66 4.03 20.46
C THR A 172 6.82 3.61 21.67
N LEU A 173 5.70 2.94 21.43
CA LEU A 173 4.84 2.46 22.53
C LEU A 173 5.53 1.40 23.39
N SER A 174 6.39 0.57 22.79
CA SER A 174 7.11 -0.50 23.49
C SER A 174 8.29 0.02 24.32
N THR A 175 8.91 1.13 23.92
CA THR A 175 10.06 1.71 24.62
C THR A 175 9.66 2.73 25.68
N GLY A 176 8.38 3.10 25.76
CA GLY A 176 7.90 4.15 26.67
C GLY A 176 8.38 5.55 26.30
N ASN A 177 9.09 5.71 25.19
CA ASN A 177 9.53 7.01 24.69
C ASN A 177 8.33 7.69 23.97
N ASN A 178 8.22 9.01 24.13
CA ASN A 178 7.33 9.80 23.29
C ASN A 178 8.03 10.02 21.93
N LEU A 179 7.27 10.00 20.84
CA LEU A 179 7.75 10.41 19.52
C LEU A 179 8.11 11.89 19.51
#